data_2810dc3ecb9a04cc9d712e097b8c8214
#
_entry.id   2810dc3ecb9a04cc9d712e097b8c8214
#
_cell.length_a   1.000
_cell.length_b   1.000
_cell.length_c   1.000
_cell.angle_alpha   90.00
_cell.angle_beta   90.00
_cell.angle_gamma   90.00
#
_symmetry.space_group_name_H-M   'P 1'
#
loop_
_entity.id
_entity.type
_entity.pdbx_description
1 polymer ?
#
loop_
_entity_poly.entity_id
_entity_poly.type
_entity_poly.pdbx_seq_one_letter_code
_entity_poly.pdbx_strand_id
1 'polypeptide(L)'
;AAAFPRVEVSGVHAPPALDGAMVVLSHVVNELAARAVDALVSGLRRAAVILWVEPGTHEAGRRLQALRERLKGGFDVIAPCPHQQACPLLAPGNERHWCHHFAVPPAHVFTDGHWVRFARRAGIDLRSLPHAYLAMQARMPGAVPLAPRSQARGIGRPRAADERTHGMACLPEGVAEMARPGGRER
;
A
#
# COMPACT_ATOMS: atom_id res chain seq x y z
N ALA A 1 23.47 10.62 -4.24
CA ALA A 1 24.49 9.89 -5.05
C ALA A 1 25.63 9.35 -4.18
N ALA A 2 26.09 10.08 -3.14
CA ALA A 2 27.23 9.62 -2.31
C ALA A 2 26.96 8.32 -1.54
N ALA A 3 25.71 8.06 -1.14
CA ALA A 3 25.35 6.86 -0.38
C ALA A 3 25.19 5.59 -1.28
N PHE A 4 24.99 5.78 -2.59
CA PHE A 4 24.76 4.70 -3.56
C PHE A 4 25.60 4.93 -4.83
N PRO A 5 26.92 4.69 -4.77
CA PRO A 5 27.85 5.07 -5.85
C PRO A 5 27.64 4.30 -7.17
N ARG A 6 26.85 3.22 -7.16
CA ARG A 6 26.49 2.44 -8.36
C ARG A 6 25.14 2.83 -8.95
N VAL A 7 24.46 3.85 -8.39
CA VAL A 7 23.16 4.33 -8.86
C VAL A 7 23.39 5.66 -9.56
N GLU A 8 23.07 5.69 -10.83
CA GLU A 8 22.99 6.96 -11.57
C GLU A 8 21.63 7.61 -11.26
N VAL A 9 21.68 8.86 -10.84
CA VAL A 9 20.48 9.65 -10.51
C VAL A 9 20.37 10.79 -11.50
N SER A 10 19.29 10.81 -12.27
CA SER A 10 18.93 11.90 -13.17
C SER A 10 17.57 12.46 -12.84
N GLY A 11 17.41 13.77 -12.96
CA GLY A 11 16.11 14.45 -12.87
C GLY A 11 15.50 14.62 -14.25
N VAL A 12 14.20 14.40 -14.37
CA VAL A 12 13.45 14.62 -15.62
C VAL A 12 12.24 15.52 -15.35
N HIS A 13 11.94 16.42 -16.28
CA HIS A 13 10.77 17.31 -16.20
C HIS A 13 9.52 16.72 -16.86
N ALA A 14 9.68 15.67 -17.67
CA ALA A 14 8.57 14.94 -18.29
C ALA A 14 8.63 13.46 -17.85
N PRO A 15 7.48 12.78 -17.74
CA PRO A 15 7.48 11.36 -17.42
C PRO A 15 8.32 10.59 -18.46
N PRO A 16 9.35 9.84 -18.04
CA PRO A 16 10.13 9.02 -18.95
C PRO A 16 9.28 7.88 -19.52
N ALA A 17 9.78 7.23 -20.56
CA ALA A 17 9.22 5.96 -20.98
C ALA A 17 9.39 4.94 -19.83
N LEU A 18 8.30 4.28 -19.45
CA LEU A 18 8.26 3.34 -18.32
C LEU A 18 8.39 1.89 -18.75
N ASP A 19 8.76 1.62 -20.01
CA ASP A 19 8.85 0.28 -20.56
C ASP A 19 9.84 -0.58 -19.77
N GLY A 20 9.34 -1.64 -19.18
CA GLY A 20 10.15 -2.55 -18.39
C GLY A 20 10.72 -1.97 -17.09
N ALA A 21 10.36 -0.74 -16.73
CA ALA A 21 10.89 -0.08 -15.54
C ALA A 21 10.25 -0.62 -14.26
N MET A 22 10.99 -0.53 -13.16
CA MET A 22 10.42 -0.52 -11.82
C MET A 22 10.05 0.92 -11.46
N VAL A 23 8.78 1.16 -11.19
CA VAL A 23 8.24 2.48 -10.85
C VAL A 23 7.92 2.52 -9.36
N VAL A 24 8.49 3.49 -8.66
CA VAL A 24 8.21 3.76 -7.24
C VAL A 24 7.46 5.08 -7.14
N LEU A 25 6.28 5.05 -6.54
CA LEU A 25 5.40 6.18 -6.30
C LEU A 25 5.20 6.35 -4.79
N SER A 26 5.33 7.56 -4.30
CA SER A 26 5.15 7.84 -2.87
C SER A 26 4.43 9.15 -2.67
N HIS A 27 3.29 9.11 -1.97
CA HIS A 27 2.50 10.28 -1.58
C HIS A 27 2.08 11.17 -2.77
N VAL A 28 1.62 10.55 -3.86
CA VAL A 28 1.26 11.27 -5.09
C VAL A 28 -0.23 11.24 -5.42
N VAL A 29 -0.99 10.25 -4.92
CA VAL A 29 -2.38 10.06 -5.35
C VAL A 29 -3.29 11.23 -4.99
N ASN A 30 -3.03 11.88 -3.85
CA ASN A 30 -3.80 13.05 -3.40
C ASN A 30 -3.33 14.37 -4.01
N GLU A 31 -2.12 14.39 -4.57
CA GLU A 31 -1.54 15.56 -5.23
C GLU A 31 -2.01 15.68 -6.70
N LEU A 32 -2.50 14.58 -7.28
CA LEU A 32 -2.85 14.52 -8.68
C LEU A 32 -4.33 14.81 -8.93
N ALA A 33 -4.60 15.68 -9.89
CA ALA A 33 -5.93 15.82 -10.48
C ALA A 33 -6.34 14.54 -11.25
N ALA A 34 -7.64 14.29 -11.39
CA ALA A 34 -8.16 13.07 -12.00
C ALA A 34 -7.53 12.77 -13.39
N ARG A 35 -7.43 13.78 -14.27
CA ARG A 35 -6.80 13.63 -15.59
C ARG A 35 -5.33 13.20 -15.53
N ALA A 36 -4.60 13.69 -14.52
CA ALA A 36 -3.20 13.32 -14.34
C ALA A 36 -3.07 11.88 -13.82
N VAL A 37 -4.00 11.43 -12.99
CA VAL A 37 -4.10 10.02 -12.58
C VAL A 37 -4.37 9.12 -13.78
N ASP A 38 -5.23 9.51 -14.72
CA ASP A 38 -5.51 8.73 -15.93
C ASP A 38 -4.28 8.59 -16.82
N ALA A 39 -3.55 9.69 -17.03
CA ALA A 39 -2.30 9.68 -17.77
C ALA A 39 -1.24 8.80 -17.08
N LEU A 40 -1.11 8.92 -15.76
CA LEU A 40 -0.20 8.08 -14.97
C LEU A 40 -0.53 6.60 -15.11
N VAL A 41 -1.79 6.21 -14.92
CA VAL A 41 -2.23 4.81 -15.05
C VAL A 41 -1.94 4.26 -16.45
N SER A 42 -2.15 5.07 -17.48
CA SER A 42 -1.83 4.68 -18.87
C SER A 42 -0.34 4.42 -19.06
N GLY A 43 0.52 5.27 -18.50
CA GLY A 43 1.98 5.09 -18.51
C GLY A 43 2.42 3.85 -17.73
N LEU A 44 1.85 3.65 -16.54
CA LEU A 44 2.17 2.52 -15.66
C LEU A 44 1.91 1.15 -16.28
N ARG A 45 0.99 1.04 -17.25
CA ARG A 45 0.72 -0.22 -17.95
C ARG A 45 1.94 -0.80 -18.70
N ARG A 46 2.97 -0.01 -18.90
CA ARG A 46 4.22 -0.37 -19.58
C ARG A 46 5.34 -0.74 -18.60
N ALA A 47 5.15 -0.48 -17.31
CA ALA A 47 6.12 -0.81 -16.27
C ALA A 47 6.21 -2.33 -16.04
N ALA A 48 7.37 -2.81 -15.63
CA ALA A 48 7.54 -4.21 -15.19
C ALA A 48 7.08 -4.40 -13.74
N VAL A 49 7.37 -3.44 -12.88
CA VAL A 49 7.03 -3.48 -11.46
C VAL A 49 6.52 -2.12 -11.01
N ILE A 50 5.49 -2.11 -10.19
CA ILE A 50 4.96 -0.91 -9.55
C ILE A 50 5.03 -1.11 -8.03
N LEU A 51 5.68 -0.19 -7.33
CA LEU A 51 5.61 -0.04 -5.89
C LEU A 51 5.00 1.31 -5.57
N TRP A 52 3.80 1.31 -5.00
CA TRP A 52 3.07 2.52 -4.66
C TRP A 52 2.80 2.60 -3.18
N VAL A 53 3.18 3.69 -2.54
CA VAL A 53 2.99 3.93 -1.10
C VAL A 53 2.28 5.26 -0.91
N GLU A 54 1.23 5.25 -0.09
CA GLU A 54 0.40 6.42 0.21
C GLU A 54 0.15 6.54 1.72
N PRO A 55 -0.28 7.70 2.19
CA PRO A 55 -0.75 7.82 3.56
C PRO A 55 -1.87 6.84 3.85
N GLY A 56 -1.91 6.28 5.05
CA GLY A 56 -2.94 5.33 5.48
C GLY A 56 -4.30 5.99 5.79
N THR A 57 -4.60 7.13 5.21
CA THR A 57 -5.90 7.79 5.33
C THR A 57 -6.98 7.04 4.56
N HIS A 58 -8.23 7.23 4.95
CA HIS A 58 -9.37 6.63 4.27
C HIS A 58 -9.39 7.00 2.78
N GLU A 59 -9.22 8.27 2.47
CA GLU A 59 -9.25 8.79 1.10
C GLU A 59 -8.12 8.18 0.24
N ALA A 60 -6.86 8.30 0.67
CA ALA A 60 -5.72 7.80 -0.09
C ALA A 60 -5.78 6.28 -0.25
N GLY A 61 -6.14 5.55 0.81
CA GLY A 61 -6.28 4.10 0.78
C GLY A 61 -7.35 3.65 -0.21
N ARG A 62 -8.52 4.27 -0.21
CA ARG A 62 -9.59 3.92 -1.16
C ARG A 62 -9.26 4.29 -2.60
N ARG A 63 -8.60 5.43 -2.82
CA ARG A 63 -8.08 5.80 -4.16
C ARG A 63 -7.07 4.75 -4.66
N LEU A 64 -6.15 4.31 -3.81
CA LEU A 64 -5.16 3.28 -4.17
C LEU A 64 -5.81 1.94 -4.48
N GLN A 65 -6.87 1.54 -3.75
CA GLN A 65 -7.66 0.36 -4.05
C GLN A 65 -8.34 0.45 -5.43
N ALA A 66 -8.91 1.59 -5.78
CA ALA A 66 -9.51 1.81 -7.10
C ALA A 66 -8.45 1.75 -8.22
N LEU A 67 -7.25 2.27 -7.98
CA LEU A 67 -6.13 2.18 -8.91
C LEU A 67 -5.65 0.72 -9.11
N ARG A 68 -5.64 -0.08 -8.04
CA ARG A 68 -5.40 -1.52 -8.12
C ARG A 68 -6.36 -2.18 -9.11
N GLU A 69 -7.66 -1.88 -9.02
CA GLU A 69 -8.65 -2.46 -9.93
C GLU A 69 -8.42 -2.09 -11.39
N ARG A 70 -7.97 -0.86 -11.63
CA ARG A 70 -7.65 -0.36 -12.99
C ARG A 70 -6.40 -1.02 -13.59
N LEU A 71 -5.45 -1.44 -12.76
CA LEU A 71 -4.17 -2.00 -13.19
C LEU A 71 -4.16 -3.54 -13.24
N LYS A 72 -4.95 -4.23 -12.42
CA LYS A 72 -4.91 -5.69 -12.27
C LYS A 72 -5.15 -6.49 -13.57
N GLY A 73 -5.73 -5.89 -14.60
CA GLY A 73 -5.91 -6.55 -15.91
C GLY A 73 -4.60 -6.97 -16.58
N GLY A 74 -3.53 -6.19 -16.36
CA GLY A 74 -2.18 -6.45 -16.91
C GLY A 74 -1.12 -6.81 -15.86
N PHE A 75 -1.49 -6.82 -14.57
CA PHE A 75 -0.56 -7.03 -13.48
C PHE A 75 -1.07 -8.08 -12.50
N ASP A 76 -0.13 -8.79 -11.89
CA ASP A 76 -0.38 -9.54 -10.67
C ASP A 76 -0.11 -8.68 -9.45
N VAL A 77 -1.02 -8.71 -8.48
CA VAL A 77 -0.85 -8.04 -7.20
C VAL A 77 0.02 -8.89 -6.30
N ILE A 78 1.22 -8.39 -5.99
CA ILE A 78 2.20 -9.09 -5.14
C ILE A 78 1.87 -8.85 -3.66
N ALA A 79 1.51 -7.62 -3.32
CA ALA A 79 1.17 -7.21 -1.95
C ALA A 79 0.31 -5.92 -1.99
N PRO A 80 -0.49 -5.66 -0.96
CA PRO A 80 -0.73 -6.44 0.25
C PRO A 80 -1.76 -7.56 0.07
N CYS A 81 -2.45 -7.59 -1.08
CA CYS A 81 -3.60 -8.45 -1.29
C CYS A 81 -3.22 -9.93 -1.29
N PRO A 82 -3.99 -10.78 -0.61
CA PRO A 82 -3.79 -12.22 -0.64
C PRO A 82 -4.35 -12.89 -1.92
N HIS A 83 -5.04 -12.13 -2.77
CA HIS A 83 -5.73 -12.66 -3.95
C HIS A 83 -5.69 -11.69 -5.14
N GLN A 84 -6.00 -12.19 -6.34
CA GLN A 84 -6.07 -11.43 -7.58
C GLN A 84 -7.51 -10.98 -7.94
N GLN A 85 -8.49 -11.32 -7.14
CA GLN A 85 -9.90 -11.01 -7.38
C GLN A 85 -10.21 -9.52 -7.17
N ALA A 86 -11.46 -9.12 -7.39
CA ALA A 86 -11.93 -7.78 -7.09
C ALA A 86 -11.69 -7.41 -5.62
N CYS A 87 -11.36 -6.16 -5.37
CA CYS A 87 -11.11 -5.70 -3.98
C CYS A 87 -12.43 -5.68 -3.20
N PRO A 88 -12.60 -6.50 -2.16
CA PRO A 88 -13.85 -6.56 -1.42
C PRO A 88 -14.14 -5.30 -0.63
N LEU A 89 -13.14 -4.48 -0.34
CA LEU A 89 -13.33 -3.19 0.33
C LEU A 89 -14.03 -2.15 -0.57
N LEU A 90 -14.05 -2.37 -1.89
CA LEU A 90 -14.78 -1.53 -2.82
C LEU A 90 -16.23 -1.99 -3.05
N ALA A 91 -16.61 -3.16 -2.52
CA ALA A 91 -17.98 -3.63 -2.60
C ALA A 91 -18.94 -2.75 -1.77
N PRO A 92 -20.22 -2.66 -2.20
CA PRO A 92 -21.25 -1.95 -1.43
C PRO A 92 -21.33 -2.43 0.02
N GLY A 93 -21.51 -1.50 0.95
CA GLY A 93 -21.53 -1.76 2.39
C GLY A 93 -20.17 -1.72 3.09
N ASN A 94 -19.07 -1.63 2.33
CA ASN A 94 -17.71 -1.53 2.86
C ASN A 94 -17.10 -0.12 2.75
N GLU A 95 -17.91 0.90 2.51
CA GLU A 95 -17.45 2.29 2.27
C GLU A 95 -16.66 2.86 3.44
N ARG A 96 -16.98 2.45 4.66
CA ARG A 96 -16.27 2.87 5.89
C ARG A 96 -14.90 2.23 6.07
N HIS A 97 -14.60 1.16 5.32
CA HIS A 97 -13.37 0.41 5.43
C HIS A 97 -12.38 0.76 4.31
N TRP A 98 -11.09 0.71 4.62
CA TRP A 98 -10.02 0.89 3.65
C TRP A 98 -8.80 0.06 4.05
N CYS A 99 -7.99 -0.26 3.05
CA CYS A 99 -6.75 -1.00 3.26
C CYS A 99 -5.67 -0.07 3.78
N HIS A 100 -5.21 -0.29 5.01
CA HIS A 100 -4.07 0.42 5.59
C HIS A 100 -3.33 -0.49 6.56
N HIS A 101 -2.08 -0.18 6.76
CA HIS A 101 -1.15 -0.98 7.57
C HIS A 101 -0.35 -0.05 8.47
N PHE A 102 0.25 -0.62 9.50
CA PHE A 102 1.13 0.10 10.42
C PHE A 102 2.51 -0.53 10.36
N ALA A 103 3.53 0.29 10.08
CA ALA A 103 4.91 -0.13 10.19
C ALA A 103 5.39 -0.02 11.65
N VAL A 104 6.30 -0.90 12.03
CA VAL A 104 7.03 -0.75 13.29
C VAL A 104 8.07 0.34 13.08
N PRO A 105 8.00 1.46 13.84
CA PRO A 105 8.97 2.52 13.70
C PRO A 105 10.37 2.05 14.11
N PRO A 106 11.43 2.54 13.47
CA PRO A 106 12.80 2.27 13.92
C PRO A 106 13.04 2.76 15.34
N ALA A 107 13.83 2.03 16.14
CA ALA A 107 14.04 2.32 17.55
C ALA A 107 14.56 3.75 17.81
N HIS A 108 15.39 4.29 16.93
CA HIS A 108 15.94 5.63 17.08
C HIS A 108 14.88 6.76 17.03
N VAL A 109 13.69 6.50 16.47
CA VAL A 109 12.56 7.46 16.52
C VAL A 109 12.17 7.79 17.96
N PHE A 110 12.39 6.87 18.91
CA PHE A 110 12.04 7.04 20.31
C PHE A 110 13.20 7.59 21.18
N THR A 111 14.43 7.47 20.70
CA THR A 111 15.64 7.81 21.47
C THR A 111 16.34 9.08 20.99
N ASP A 112 16.09 9.52 19.77
CA ASP A 112 16.69 10.73 19.20
C ASP A 112 15.73 11.93 19.31
N GLY A 113 16.14 12.93 20.10
CA GLY A 113 15.38 14.16 20.32
C GLY A 113 15.11 14.99 19.04
N HIS A 114 15.84 14.77 17.94
CA HIS A 114 15.56 15.41 16.66
C HIS A 114 14.23 14.90 16.07
N TRP A 115 13.97 13.60 16.17
CA TRP A 115 12.69 13.02 15.73
C TRP A 115 11.51 13.52 16.56
N VAL A 116 11.69 13.69 17.86
CA VAL A 116 10.66 14.25 18.75
C VAL A 116 10.30 15.68 18.34
N ARG A 117 11.32 16.51 18.06
CA ARG A 117 11.10 17.90 17.60
C ARG A 117 10.46 17.93 16.22
N PHE A 118 10.90 17.07 15.30
CA PHE A 118 10.29 16.93 13.97
C PHE A 118 8.81 16.56 14.08
N ALA A 119 8.48 15.53 14.86
CA ALA A 119 7.11 15.06 15.04
C ALA A 119 6.19 16.17 15.57
N ARG A 120 6.64 16.91 16.59
CA ARG A 120 5.89 18.06 17.15
C ARG A 120 5.68 19.15 16.11
N ARG A 121 6.71 19.50 15.34
CA ARG A 121 6.65 20.55 14.32
C ARG A 121 5.77 20.18 13.14
N ALA A 122 5.78 18.90 12.75
CA ALA A 122 4.98 18.36 11.65
C ALA A 122 3.56 17.95 12.08
N GLY A 123 3.25 17.92 13.38
CA GLY A 123 1.95 17.45 13.88
C GLY A 123 1.71 15.95 13.66
N ILE A 124 2.79 15.14 13.62
CA ILE A 124 2.74 13.71 13.28
C ILE A 124 3.10 12.86 14.50
N ASP A 125 2.31 11.81 14.76
CA ASP A 125 2.69 10.77 15.72
C ASP A 125 3.55 9.71 15.05
N LEU A 126 4.87 9.81 15.20
CA LEU A 126 5.83 8.87 14.63
C LEU A 126 5.74 7.45 15.19
N ARG A 127 5.02 7.25 16.33
CA ARG A 127 4.81 5.92 16.93
C ARG A 127 3.74 5.14 16.16
N SER A 128 2.96 5.80 15.33
CA SER A 128 1.82 5.22 14.63
C SER A 128 1.68 5.84 13.26
N LEU A 129 2.47 5.37 12.31
CA LEU A 129 2.45 5.84 10.94
C LEU A 129 1.62 4.88 10.07
N PRO A 130 0.31 5.15 9.89
CA PRO A 130 -0.49 4.37 8.98
C PRO A 130 -0.07 4.66 7.54
N HIS A 131 0.02 3.60 6.74
CA HIS A 131 0.29 3.69 5.31
C HIS A 131 -0.59 2.73 4.53
N ALA A 132 -0.89 3.08 3.29
CA ALA A 132 -1.46 2.18 2.29
C ALA A 132 -0.38 1.90 1.24
N TYR A 133 -0.32 0.69 0.70
CA TYR A 133 0.64 0.38 -0.34
C TYR A 133 0.11 -0.65 -1.33
N LEU A 134 0.72 -0.68 -2.49
CA LEU A 134 0.42 -1.60 -3.56
C LEU A 134 1.72 -1.98 -4.26
N ALA A 135 2.03 -3.27 -4.30
CA ALA A 135 3.11 -3.83 -5.09
C ALA A 135 2.50 -4.72 -6.18
N MET A 136 2.87 -4.45 -7.42
CA MET A 136 2.35 -5.16 -8.59
C MET A 136 3.50 -5.51 -9.54
N GLN A 137 3.36 -6.62 -10.24
CA GLN A 137 4.30 -7.08 -11.26
C GLN A 137 3.53 -7.30 -12.57
N ALA A 138 4.08 -6.82 -13.67
CA ALA A 138 3.49 -7.05 -14.99
C ALA A 138 3.40 -8.55 -15.27
N ARG A 139 2.24 -8.96 -15.78
CA ARG A 139 2.04 -10.35 -16.16
C ARG A 139 2.65 -10.60 -17.53
N MET A 140 3.46 -11.63 -17.64
CA MET A 140 3.98 -12.06 -18.91
C MET A 140 2.84 -12.52 -19.83
N PRO A 141 2.88 -12.23 -21.14
CA PRO A 141 1.89 -12.74 -22.07
C PRO A 141 1.72 -14.25 -21.96
N GLY A 142 0.48 -14.72 -21.83
CA GLY A 142 0.16 -16.15 -21.67
C GLY A 142 0.38 -16.72 -20.27
N ALA A 143 0.92 -15.96 -19.32
CA ALA A 143 1.09 -16.44 -17.94
C ALA A 143 -0.26 -16.52 -17.21
N VAL A 144 -0.42 -17.55 -16.40
CA VAL A 144 -1.54 -17.69 -15.49
C VAL A 144 -1.37 -16.69 -14.33
N PRO A 145 -2.44 -16.02 -13.88
CA PRO A 145 -2.37 -15.16 -12.71
C PRO A 145 -1.84 -15.91 -11.49
N LEU A 146 -1.13 -15.21 -10.61
CA LEU A 146 -0.64 -15.79 -9.38
C LEU A 146 -1.80 -16.40 -8.58
N ALA A 147 -1.57 -17.60 -8.06
CA ALA A 147 -2.53 -18.28 -7.20
C ALA A 147 -2.84 -17.43 -5.96
N PRO A 148 -4.08 -17.43 -5.46
CA PRO A 148 -4.41 -16.79 -4.19
C PRO A 148 -3.54 -17.35 -3.07
N ARG A 149 -3.04 -16.48 -2.22
CA ARG A 149 -2.42 -16.90 -0.97
C ARG A 149 -3.55 -17.30 -0.02
N SER A 150 -3.45 -18.46 0.59
CA SER A 150 -4.50 -19.02 1.45
C SER A 150 -4.72 -18.28 2.77
N GLN A 151 -4.00 -17.18 3.00
CA GLN A 151 -4.04 -16.47 4.28
C GLN A 151 -4.83 -15.16 4.17
N ALA A 152 -5.71 -14.95 5.15
CA ALA A 152 -6.36 -13.68 5.36
C ALA A 152 -5.33 -12.58 5.63
N ARG A 153 -5.52 -11.40 5.05
CA ARG A 153 -4.68 -10.23 5.31
C ARG A 153 -5.38 -9.29 6.29
N GLY A 154 -4.79 -9.08 7.46
CA GLY A 154 -5.24 -8.05 8.39
C GLY A 154 -5.18 -6.66 7.77
N ILE A 155 -6.22 -5.87 7.97
CA ILE A 155 -6.33 -4.49 7.54
C ILE A 155 -6.62 -3.60 8.75
N GLY A 156 -5.93 -2.48 8.83
CA GLY A 156 -6.07 -1.58 9.96
C GLY A 156 -5.41 -2.08 11.24
N ARG A 157 -5.71 -1.38 12.33
CA ARG A 157 -5.17 -1.71 13.64
C ARG A 157 -6.05 -2.74 14.34
N PRO A 158 -5.50 -3.87 14.81
CA PRO A 158 -6.23 -4.77 15.66
C PRO A 158 -6.52 -4.13 17.02
N ARG A 159 -7.62 -4.55 17.64
CA ARG A 159 -8.06 -4.09 18.97
C ARG A 159 -8.01 -5.25 19.93
N ALA A 160 -7.40 -5.05 21.08
CA ALA A 160 -7.51 -6.00 22.17
C ALA A 160 -8.91 -5.84 22.81
N ALA A 161 -9.64 -6.95 22.94
CA ALA A 161 -10.89 -7.02 23.67
C ALA A 161 -10.94 -8.39 24.36
N ASP A 162 -11.18 -8.37 25.65
CA ASP A 162 -11.12 -9.54 26.51
C ASP A 162 -9.74 -10.24 26.40
N GLU A 163 -9.69 -11.55 26.30
CA GLU A 163 -8.46 -12.31 26.11
C GLU A 163 -8.07 -12.49 24.64
N ARG A 164 -8.67 -11.71 23.73
CA ARG A 164 -8.49 -11.85 22.28
C ARG A 164 -8.12 -10.54 21.63
N THR A 165 -7.51 -10.65 20.48
CA THR A 165 -7.24 -9.52 19.57
C THR A 165 -8.19 -9.62 18.40
N HIS A 166 -9.04 -8.61 18.22
CA HIS A 166 -9.99 -8.50 17.13
C HIS A 166 -9.46 -7.57 16.05
N GLY A 167 -9.70 -7.89 14.81
CA GLY A 167 -9.32 -7.06 13.67
C GLY A 167 -10.06 -7.42 12.42
N MET A 168 -10.10 -6.50 11.49
CA MET A 168 -10.66 -6.75 10.17
C MET A 168 -9.63 -7.47 9.30
N ALA A 169 -10.08 -8.39 8.50
CA ALA A 169 -9.26 -9.10 7.52
C ALA A 169 -9.89 -9.09 6.13
N CYS A 170 -9.04 -8.94 5.14
CA CYS A 170 -9.37 -9.09 3.74
C CYS A 170 -9.17 -10.55 3.33
N LEU A 171 -10.18 -11.12 2.72
CA LEU A 171 -10.25 -12.48 2.21
C LEU A 171 -10.63 -12.44 0.73
N PRO A 172 -10.38 -13.48 -0.06
CA PRO A 172 -10.84 -13.53 -1.45
C PRO A 172 -12.36 -13.34 -1.59
N GLU A 173 -13.11 -13.88 -0.65
CA GLU A 173 -14.59 -13.86 -0.62
C GLU A 173 -15.18 -12.60 0.02
N GLY A 174 -14.37 -11.78 0.70
CA GLY A 174 -14.93 -10.60 1.37
C GLY A 174 -14.03 -9.99 2.44
N VAL A 175 -14.65 -9.18 3.28
CA VAL A 175 -14.05 -8.60 4.49
C VAL A 175 -14.74 -9.20 5.70
N ALA A 176 -13.98 -9.72 6.64
CA ALA A 176 -14.50 -10.33 7.84
C ALA A 176 -13.79 -9.84 9.10
N GLU A 177 -14.50 -9.81 10.22
CA GLU A 177 -13.87 -9.65 11.51
C GLU A 177 -13.23 -10.97 11.92
N MET A 178 -11.99 -10.91 12.37
CA MET A 178 -11.25 -12.06 12.86
C MET A 178 -10.79 -11.82 14.29
N ALA A 179 -10.98 -12.82 15.13
CA ALA A 179 -10.46 -12.84 16.48
C ALA A 179 -9.27 -13.82 16.55
N ARG A 180 -8.17 -13.37 17.13
CA ARG A 180 -7.02 -14.21 17.43
C ARG A 180 -6.84 -14.33 18.94
N PRO A 181 -6.31 -15.45 19.47
CA PRO A 181 -5.89 -15.50 20.86
C PRO A 181 -4.96 -14.32 21.16
N GLY A 182 -5.17 -13.64 22.27
CA GLY A 182 -4.33 -12.55 22.71
C GLY A 182 -2.93 -13.09 23.01
N GLY A 183 -1.98 -12.90 22.10
CA GLY A 183 -0.57 -13.08 22.37
C GLY A 183 -0.01 -11.78 22.93
N ARG A 184 0.64 -11.81 24.07
CA ARG A 184 1.53 -10.73 24.48
C ARG A 184 2.68 -10.73 23.45
N GLU A 185 2.65 -9.80 22.49
CA GLU A 185 3.86 -9.46 21.75
C GLU A 185 4.89 -8.93 22.75
N ARG A 186 5.99 -9.63 22.89
CA ARG A 186 7.15 -9.22 23.70
C ARG A 186 7.99 -8.24 22.88
#